data_8e601de4833aa877736a3c41a541ff86
#
_entry.id   8e601de4833aa877736a3c41a541ff86
#
_cell.length_a   1.000
_cell.length_b   1.000
_cell.length_c   1.000
_cell.angle_alpha   90.00
_cell.angle_beta   90.00
_cell.angle_gamma   90.00
#
_symmetry.space_group_name_H-M   'P 1'
#
loop_
_entity.id
_entity.type
_entity.pdbx_description
1 polymer ?
#
loop_
_entity_poly.entity_id
_entity_poly.type
_entity_poly.pdbx_seq_one_letter_code
_entity_poly.pdbx_strand_id
1 'polypeptide(L)'
;MALKKVGFIPIPPGKQSGFDHADVYRRGTARLYVAHTGADCIDVIDCISNTYLHSLPRVPGVAGILIDSEQDFLFSSDRGCARVSIYRCSDEALLGRIDVGDRPNGLAYDSARRHLFVFNIGDPPGVNCTISVVKVDAMRVIATIPLPGRPRWAVYDPASEHVYANIQKPAEIVVLDAPVLQITSAFKIPFAGPHGLAIAGERLFCAADGEALVALHRDTGAVIGTVALPGEPDVIMHDPTLARLYVAIGSPGVVSVIDDQRLETLQTASTESGAHTIGWNPETRTLYAFLPASSGAAVFAEQ
;
A
#
# COMPACT_ATOMS: atom_id res chain seq x y z
N MET A 1 -11.00 -22.48 4.51
CA MET A 1 -11.70 -21.19 4.51
C MET A 1 -11.58 -20.57 3.14
N ALA A 2 -12.61 -19.91 2.64
CA ALA A 2 -12.64 -19.29 1.32
C ALA A 2 -13.11 -17.85 1.45
N LEU A 3 -12.56 -16.98 0.63
CA LEU A 3 -12.95 -15.58 0.54
C LEU A 3 -14.30 -15.49 -0.21
N LYS A 4 -15.34 -15.04 0.46
CA LYS A 4 -16.69 -14.92 -0.13
C LYS A 4 -17.18 -13.50 -0.08
N LYS A 5 -17.78 -13.03 -1.20
CA LYS A 5 -18.43 -11.72 -1.26
C LYS A 5 -19.67 -11.75 -0.36
N VAL A 6 -19.72 -10.86 0.62
CA VAL A 6 -20.79 -10.75 1.63
C VAL A 6 -21.53 -9.42 1.56
N GLY A 7 -21.03 -8.43 0.83
CA GLY A 7 -21.66 -7.12 0.75
C GLY A 7 -21.07 -6.20 -0.30
N PHE A 8 -21.63 -4.98 -0.34
CA PHE A 8 -21.16 -3.86 -1.14
C PHE A 8 -21.42 -2.56 -0.38
N ILE A 9 -20.44 -1.69 -0.35
CA ILE A 9 -20.51 -0.36 0.26
C ILE A 9 -20.52 0.67 -0.84
N PRO A 10 -21.61 1.41 -1.07
CA PRO A 10 -21.62 2.51 -2.02
C PRO A 10 -20.77 3.67 -1.49
N ILE A 11 -19.91 4.22 -2.34
CA ILE A 11 -19.07 5.39 -2.06
C ILE A 11 -19.48 6.50 -3.02
N PRO A 12 -19.59 7.77 -2.59
CA PRO A 12 -19.91 8.86 -3.49
C PRO A 12 -18.92 8.93 -4.66
N PRO A 13 -19.38 9.03 -5.92
CA PRO A 13 -18.50 9.07 -7.07
C PRO A 13 -17.64 10.33 -7.08
N GLY A 14 -16.38 10.19 -7.47
CA GLY A 14 -15.48 11.30 -7.76
C GLY A 14 -15.72 11.93 -9.14
N LYS A 15 -14.91 12.95 -9.47
CA LYS A 15 -14.88 13.54 -10.82
C LYS A 15 -14.36 12.56 -11.87
N GLN A 16 -13.51 11.65 -11.42
CA GLN A 16 -12.98 10.52 -12.17
C GLN A 16 -13.08 9.27 -11.29
N SER A 17 -13.13 8.10 -11.89
CA SER A 17 -13.01 6.86 -11.15
C SER A 17 -11.55 6.62 -10.76
N GLY A 18 -11.31 6.10 -9.58
CA GLY A 18 -9.97 5.67 -9.17
C GLY A 18 -9.75 5.72 -7.67
N PHE A 19 -9.38 4.58 -7.15
CA PHE A 19 -8.88 4.40 -5.80
C PHE A 19 -7.41 3.99 -5.86
N ASP A 20 -6.66 4.29 -4.82
CA ASP A 20 -5.27 3.88 -4.67
C ASP A 20 -5.11 3.18 -3.30
N HIS A 21 -4.07 3.38 -2.53
CA HIS A 21 -3.82 2.66 -1.29
C HIS A 21 -4.96 2.77 -0.25
N ALA A 22 -5.12 1.72 0.55
CA ALA A 22 -6.03 1.68 1.69
C ALA A 22 -5.36 1.03 2.90
N ASP A 23 -5.72 1.48 4.10
CA ASP A 23 -5.23 0.90 5.35
C ASP A 23 -6.29 1.01 6.46
N VAL A 24 -6.13 0.24 7.55
CA VAL A 24 -7.12 0.10 8.62
C VAL A 24 -6.59 0.59 9.94
N TYR A 25 -7.28 1.56 10.53
CA TYR A 25 -7.11 1.96 11.93
C TYR A 25 -7.81 0.96 12.85
N ARG A 26 -7.06 0.33 13.74
CA ARG A 26 -7.51 -0.82 14.54
C ARG A 26 -7.84 -0.51 15.99
N ARG A 27 -7.76 0.76 16.41
CA ARG A 27 -8.15 1.17 17.78
C ARG A 27 -9.57 1.71 17.79
N GLY A 28 -10.34 1.36 18.81
CA GLY A 28 -11.71 1.83 18.98
C GLY A 28 -12.68 1.24 17.95
N THR A 29 -13.34 2.11 17.19
CA THR A 29 -14.12 1.70 16.01
C THR A 29 -13.17 1.46 14.86
N ALA A 30 -12.98 0.23 14.44
CA ALA A 30 -12.12 -0.10 13.31
C ALA A 30 -12.59 0.67 12.05
N ARG A 31 -11.74 1.58 11.55
CA ARG A 31 -12.02 2.40 10.36
C ARG A 31 -11.03 2.08 9.27
N LEU A 32 -11.53 1.88 8.06
CA LEU A 32 -10.71 1.80 6.88
C LEU A 32 -10.66 3.17 6.21
N TYR A 33 -9.46 3.58 5.83
CA TYR A 33 -9.21 4.79 5.07
C TYR A 33 -8.69 4.39 3.69
N VAL A 34 -9.27 4.97 2.63
CA VAL A 34 -8.83 4.70 1.25
C VAL A 34 -8.58 6.00 0.51
N ALA A 35 -7.50 6.04 -0.23
CA ALA A 35 -7.23 7.12 -1.18
C ALA A 35 -8.22 7.07 -2.33
N HIS A 36 -9.15 8.02 -2.40
CA HIS A 36 -10.03 8.22 -3.54
C HIS A 36 -9.42 9.27 -4.47
N THR A 37 -8.43 8.82 -5.24
CA THR A 37 -7.63 9.68 -6.12
C THR A 37 -8.50 10.48 -7.09
N GLY A 38 -9.55 9.84 -7.62
CA GLY A 38 -10.49 10.46 -8.55
C GLY A 38 -11.41 11.52 -7.94
N ALA A 39 -11.47 11.62 -6.60
CA ALA A 39 -12.29 12.57 -5.87
C ALA A 39 -11.48 13.60 -5.06
N ASP A 40 -10.14 13.52 -5.06
CA ASP A 40 -9.25 14.38 -4.26
C ASP A 40 -9.58 14.33 -2.75
N CYS A 41 -9.92 13.14 -2.24
CA CYS A 41 -10.28 12.93 -0.83
C CYS A 41 -9.84 11.54 -0.33
N ILE A 42 -9.89 11.37 0.99
CA ILE A 42 -9.73 10.08 1.65
C ILE A 42 -11.11 9.66 2.13
N ASP A 43 -11.63 8.53 1.65
CA ASP A 43 -12.90 7.99 2.12
C ASP A 43 -12.71 7.18 3.39
N VAL A 44 -13.69 7.28 4.28
CA VAL A 44 -13.70 6.61 5.59
C VAL A 44 -14.86 5.63 5.66
N ILE A 45 -14.53 4.38 5.98
CA ILE A 45 -15.48 3.26 6.09
C ILE A 45 -15.45 2.72 7.52
N ASP A 46 -16.61 2.51 8.11
CA ASP A 46 -16.76 1.76 9.36
C ASP A 46 -16.67 0.26 9.07
N CYS A 47 -15.65 -0.40 9.62
CA CYS A 47 -15.41 -1.84 9.39
C CYS A 47 -16.31 -2.76 10.22
N ILE A 48 -17.06 -2.24 11.19
CA ILE A 48 -17.99 -3.02 12.01
C ILE A 48 -19.33 -3.14 11.28
N SER A 49 -19.87 -2.00 10.86
CA SER A 49 -21.15 -1.94 10.13
C SER A 49 -21.01 -2.16 8.62
N ASN A 50 -19.77 -2.10 8.08
CA ASN A 50 -19.48 -2.09 6.66
C ASN A 50 -20.25 -0.97 5.93
N THR A 51 -20.13 0.26 6.42
CA THR A 51 -20.79 1.44 5.85
C THR A 51 -19.79 2.55 5.58
N TYR A 52 -20.02 3.29 4.49
CA TYR A 52 -19.34 4.55 4.24
C TYR A 52 -19.78 5.59 5.28
N LEU A 53 -18.83 6.29 5.89
CA LEU A 53 -19.09 7.33 6.88
C LEU A 53 -19.06 8.74 6.24
N HIS A 54 -17.93 9.11 5.71
CA HIS A 54 -17.66 10.44 5.12
C HIS A 54 -16.32 10.44 4.38
N SER A 55 -15.94 11.58 3.82
CA SER A 55 -14.63 11.79 3.21
C SER A 55 -13.87 12.93 3.89
N LEU A 56 -12.54 12.78 4.02
CA LEU A 56 -11.62 13.85 4.37
C LEU A 56 -11.25 14.59 3.08
N PRO A 57 -11.71 15.84 2.89
CA PRO A 57 -11.56 16.55 1.62
C PRO A 57 -10.22 17.27 1.49
N ARG A 58 -9.93 17.78 0.29
CA ARG A 58 -8.79 18.65 -0.04
C ARG A 58 -7.44 17.93 0.08
N VAL A 59 -7.38 16.71 -0.47
CA VAL A 59 -6.19 15.89 -0.61
C VAL A 59 -5.92 15.64 -2.10
N PRO A 60 -5.42 16.63 -2.85
CA PRO A 60 -5.33 16.58 -4.31
C PRO A 60 -4.48 15.40 -4.79
N GLY A 61 -5.07 14.57 -5.66
CA GLY A 61 -4.42 13.41 -6.24
C GLY A 61 -3.89 12.41 -5.21
N VAL A 62 -4.56 12.27 -4.06
CA VAL A 62 -4.16 11.35 -2.99
C VAL A 62 -3.88 9.96 -3.53
N ALA A 63 -2.77 9.35 -3.05
CA ALA A 63 -2.33 8.05 -3.51
C ALA A 63 -2.00 7.09 -2.36
N GLY A 64 -0.92 7.33 -1.63
CA GLY A 64 -0.56 6.52 -0.46
C GLY A 64 -1.45 6.81 0.74
N ILE A 65 -1.87 5.75 1.41
CA ILE A 65 -2.47 5.76 2.74
C ILE A 65 -1.68 4.79 3.60
N LEU A 66 -1.28 5.22 4.78
CA LEU A 66 -0.58 4.40 5.76
C LEU A 66 -1.04 4.77 7.17
N ILE A 67 -1.30 3.78 8.00
CA ILE A 67 -1.78 3.98 9.37
C ILE A 67 -0.82 3.35 10.38
N ASP A 68 -0.43 4.14 11.37
CA ASP A 68 0.12 3.63 12.62
C ASP A 68 -0.96 3.71 13.71
N SER A 69 -1.62 2.59 13.96
CA SER A 69 -2.68 2.51 14.97
C SER A 69 -2.16 2.69 16.39
N GLU A 70 -0.89 2.36 16.67
CA GLU A 70 -0.32 2.47 18.01
C GLU A 70 -0.02 3.93 18.38
N GLN A 71 0.44 4.71 17.42
CA GLN A 71 0.77 6.13 17.62
C GLN A 71 -0.35 7.07 17.15
N ASP A 72 -1.48 6.51 16.68
CA ASP A 72 -2.67 7.24 16.27
C ASP A 72 -2.45 8.16 15.06
N PHE A 73 -1.64 7.72 14.08
CA PHE A 73 -1.34 8.48 12.86
C PHE A 73 -1.96 7.87 11.61
N LEU A 74 -2.55 8.74 10.79
CA LEU A 74 -2.88 8.52 9.39
C LEU A 74 -1.98 9.41 8.54
N PHE A 75 -1.24 8.80 7.62
CA PHE A 75 -0.42 9.49 6.64
C PHE A 75 -1.05 9.36 5.25
N SER A 76 -1.07 10.46 4.49
CA SER A 76 -1.42 10.45 3.07
C SER A 76 -0.33 11.06 2.21
N SER A 77 -0.11 10.50 1.03
CA SER A 77 0.70 11.14 0.00
C SER A 77 -0.21 11.90 -0.96
N ASP A 78 -0.07 13.22 -0.98
CA ASP A 78 -0.90 14.14 -1.75
C ASP A 78 -0.18 14.43 -3.07
N ARG A 79 -0.27 13.49 -4.01
CA ARG A 79 0.48 13.46 -5.28
C ARG A 79 0.28 14.71 -6.13
N GLY A 80 -0.92 15.28 -6.09
CA GLY A 80 -1.29 16.46 -6.89
C GLY A 80 -0.65 17.78 -6.41
N CYS A 81 -0.04 17.81 -5.23
CA CYS A 81 0.57 19.02 -4.66
C CYS A 81 1.93 18.78 -3.97
N ALA A 82 2.60 17.66 -4.27
CA ALA A 82 3.93 17.33 -3.76
C ALA A 82 4.03 17.42 -2.22
N ARG A 83 3.06 16.84 -1.51
CA ARG A 83 2.96 16.91 -0.05
C ARG A 83 2.65 15.56 0.58
N VAL A 84 2.89 15.48 1.87
CA VAL A 84 2.25 14.50 2.76
C VAL A 84 1.40 15.24 3.76
N SER A 85 0.22 14.70 4.05
CA SER A 85 -0.62 15.14 5.16
C SER A 85 -0.56 14.13 6.28
N ILE A 86 -0.57 14.63 7.52
CA ILE A 86 -0.55 13.82 8.74
C ILE A 86 -1.80 14.17 9.53
N TYR A 87 -2.61 13.15 9.83
CA TYR A 87 -3.81 13.29 10.63
C TYR A 87 -3.70 12.43 11.90
N ARG A 88 -4.46 12.77 12.91
CA ARG A 88 -4.75 11.90 14.04
C ARG A 88 -5.94 11.01 13.69
N CYS A 89 -5.79 9.67 13.77
CA CYS A 89 -6.88 8.76 13.38
C CYS A 89 -8.10 8.85 14.29
N SER A 90 -7.90 9.05 15.61
CA SER A 90 -8.98 9.00 16.60
C SER A 90 -10.06 10.09 16.40
N ASP A 91 -9.67 11.27 15.98
CA ASP A 91 -10.56 12.42 15.74
C ASP A 91 -10.45 13.01 14.33
N GLU A 92 -9.60 12.42 13.48
CA GLU A 92 -9.35 12.84 12.10
C GLU A 92 -8.81 14.27 11.96
N ALA A 93 -8.26 14.81 13.05
CA ALA A 93 -7.68 16.14 13.04
C ALA A 93 -6.42 16.20 12.18
N LEU A 94 -6.38 17.14 11.23
CA LEU A 94 -5.16 17.41 10.47
C LEU A 94 -4.10 18.02 11.38
N LEU A 95 -2.99 17.29 11.57
CA LEU A 95 -1.86 17.75 12.40
C LEU A 95 -0.89 18.62 11.61
N GLY A 96 -0.72 18.36 10.32
CA GLY A 96 0.13 19.17 9.45
C GLY A 96 0.24 18.66 8.04
N ARG A 97 0.85 19.51 7.19
CA ARG A 97 1.24 19.19 5.82
C ARG A 97 2.69 19.55 5.60
N ILE A 98 3.41 18.68 4.91
CA ILE A 98 4.85 18.82 4.70
C ILE A 98 5.13 18.69 3.22
N ASP A 99 5.83 19.68 2.65
CA ASP A 99 6.28 19.63 1.26
C ASP A 99 7.37 18.55 1.13
N VAL A 100 7.28 17.71 0.09
CA VAL A 100 8.17 16.59 -0.20
C VAL A 100 8.61 16.65 -1.67
N GLY A 101 9.19 15.57 -2.19
CA GLY A 101 9.53 15.49 -3.62
C GLY A 101 8.29 15.36 -4.51
N ASP A 102 8.52 15.47 -5.83
CA ASP A 102 7.46 15.48 -6.83
C ASP A 102 6.70 14.15 -6.88
N ARG A 103 5.36 14.26 -6.91
CA ARG A 103 4.43 13.13 -7.07
C ARG A 103 4.65 12.02 -6.04
N PRO A 104 4.52 12.31 -4.72
CA PRO A 104 4.63 11.29 -3.68
C PRO A 104 3.60 10.17 -3.87
N ASN A 105 4.00 8.93 -3.55
CA ASN A 105 3.19 7.73 -3.77
C ASN A 105 3.27 6.79 -2.56
N GLY A 106 4.11 5.75 -2.61
CA GLY A 106 4.28 4.79 -1.53
C GLY A 106 4.81 5.43 -0.25
N LEU A 107 4.39 4.89 0.88
CA LEU A 107 4.76 5.32 2.22
C LEU A 107 5.27 4.14 3.04
N ALA A 108 6.27 4.37 3.89
CA ALA A 108 6.69 3.43 4.92
C ALA A 108 7.03 4.22 6.20
N TYR A 109 6.80 3.64 7.37
CA TYR A 109 6.97 4.37 8.63
C TYR A 109 7.76 3.57 9.67
N ASP A 110 8.84 4.16 10.15
CA ASP A 110 9.59 3.73 11.33
C ASP A 110 9.00 4.41 12.55
N SER A 111 8.17 3.69 13.28
CA SER A 111 7.48 4.21 14.47
C SER A 111 8.44 4.51 15.62
N ALA A 112 9.53 3.76 15.74
CA ALA A 112 10.52 3.95 16.82
C ALA A 112 11.28 5.27 16.65
N ARG A 113 11.67 5.60 15.42
CA ARG A 113 12.37 6.87 15.11
C ARG A 113 11.42 7.98 14.70
N ARG A 114 10.13 7.67 14.48
CA ARG A 114 9.13 8.57 13.91
C ARG A 114 9.59 9.19 12.58
N HIS A 115 10.13 8.33 11.72
CA HIS A 115 10.54 8.66 10.37
C HIS A 115 9.52 8.12 9.35
N LEU A 116 8.87 9.02 8.63
CA LEU A 116 8.03 8.66 7.50
C LEU A 116 8.87 8.76 6.22
N PHE A 117 8.99 7.65 5.51
CA PHE A 117 9.65 7.53 4.22
C PHE A 117 8.61 7.72 3.13
N VAL A 118 8.76 8.77 2.34
CA VAL A 118 7.85 9.16 1.26
C VAL A 118 8.53 8.93 -0.07
N PHE A 119 7.99 8.03 -0.87
CA PHE A 119 8.55 7.63 -2.15
C PHE A 119 7.97 8.50 -3.27
N ASN A 120 8.81 9.36 -3.84
CA ASN A 120 8.44 10.34 -4.86
C ASN A 120 8.74 9.79 -6.24
N ILE A 121 7.73 9.71 -7.11
CA ILE A 121 7.88 9.14 -8.46
C ILE A 121 8.47 10.10 -9.48
N GLY A 122 8.71 11.35 -9.09
CA GLY A 122 9.29 12.39 -9.92
C GLY A 122 8.35 12.94 -10.99
N ASP A 123 8.78 14.01 -11.65
CA ASP A 123 8.05 14.63 -12.76
C ASP A 123 9.01 14.93 -13.93
N PRO A 124 8.81 14.32 -15.12
CA PRO A 124 7.86 13.25 -15.40
C PRO A 124 8.12 11.96 -14.61
N PRO A 125 7.12 11.07 -14.47
CA PRO A 125 7.27 9.84 -13.70
C PRO A 125 8.49 9.01 -14.11
N GLY A 126 9.32 8.65 -13.11
CA GLY A 126 10.56 7.90 -13.34
C GLY A 126 11.81 8.78 -13.49
N VAL A 127 11.66 10.10 -13.48
CA VAL A 127 12.77 11.06 -13.56
C VAL A 127 12.94 11.78 -12.23
N ASN A 128 14.17 11.87 -11.72
CA ASN A 128 14.49 12.49 -10.43
C ASN A 128 13.71 11.90 -9.25
N CYS A 129 13.53 10.59 -9.26
CA CYS A 129 12.87 9.87 -8.18
C CYS A 129 13.67 9.96 -6.90
N THR A 130 12.98 10.13 -5.77
CA THR A 130 13.62 10.29 -4.46
C THR A 130 12.82 9.65 -3.35
N ILE A 131 13.45 9.49 -2.19
CA ILE A 131 12.77 9.29 -0.91
C ILE A 131 12.93 10.58 -0.11
N SER A 132 11.83 11.20 0.30
CA SER A 132 11.85 12.24 1.32
C SER A 132 11.66 11.57 2.68
N VAL A 133 12.61 11.76 3.59
CA VAL A 133 12.50 11.27 4.97
C VAL A 133 11.95 12.39 5.85
N VAL A 134 10.76 12.22 6.36
CA VAL A 134 10.08 13.19 7.22
C VAL A 134 10.23 12.79 8.67
N LYS A 135 10.75 13.68 9.50
CA LYS A 135 10.70 13.57 10.97
C LYS A 135 9.34 14.08 11.43
N VAL A 136 8.46 13.15 11.82
CA VAL A 136 7.06 13.44 12.13
C VAL A 136 6.92 14.45 13.28
N ASP A 137 7.65 14.26 14.38
CA ASP A 137 7.61 15.19 15.53
C ASP A 137 8.07 16.61 15.19
N ALA A 138 8.98 16.74 14.22
CA ALA A 138 9.52 18.03 13.81
C ALA A 138 8.77 18.65 12.62
N MET A 139 7.81 17.92 12.04
CA MET A 139 7.01 18.32 10.88
C MET A 139 7.88 18.85 9.72
N ARG A 140 8.98 18.15 9.41
CA ARG A 140 9.90 18.56 8.33
C ARG A 140 10.65 17.41 7.71
N VAL A 141 11.06 17.59 6.47
CA VAL A 141 12.01 16.71 5.79
C VAL A 141 13.39 16.86 6.44
N ILE A 142 14.03 15.73 6.76
CA ILE A 142 15.39 15.66 7.34
C ILE A 142 16.41 15.09 6.37
N ALA A 143 15.98 14.36 5.34
CA ALA A 143 16.85 13.83 4.28
C ALA A 143 16.07 13.65 2.99
N THR A 144 16.80 13.74 1.86
CA THR A 144 16.31 13.38 0.53
C THR A 144 17.31 12.43 -0.11
N ILE A 145 16.85 11.23 -0.48
CA ILE A 145 17.68 10.13 -0.96
C ILE A 145 17.31 9.85 -2.42
N PRO A 146 18.25 9.90 -3.37
CA PRO A 146 17.94 9.60 -4.77
C PRO A 146 17.63 8.13 -4.98
N LEU A 147 16.72 7.84 -5.92
CA LEU A 147 16.33 6.49 -6.32
C LEU A 147 16.77 6.21 -7.76
N PRO A 148 17.07 4.94 -8.10
CA PRO A 148 17.50 4.55 -9.43
C PRO A 148 16.40 4.59 -10.50
N GLY A 149 15.14 4.71 -10.09
CA GLY A 149 13.99 4.73 -10.97
C GLY A 149 12.67 4.90 -10.22
N ARG A 150 11.56 4.70 -10.94
CA ARG A 150 10.21 4.91 -10.40
C ARG A 150 9.89 3.96 -9.24
N PRO A 151 9.70 4.47 -8.02
CA PRO A 151 9.26 3.66 -6.90
C PRO A 151 7.76 3.32 -7.02
N ARG A 152 7.40 2.18 -6.44
CA ARG A 152 6.02 1.70 -6.32
C ARG A 152 5.68 1.54 -4.85
N TRP A 153 5.50 0.32 -4.38
CA TRP A 153 5.19 -0.01 -2.99
C TRP A 153 6.43 -0.05 -2.10
N ALA A 154 6.28 0.32 -0.84
CA ALA A 154 7.35 0.22 0.15
C ALA A 154 6.81 -0.32 1.48
N VAL A 155 7.67 -1.02 2.22
CA VAL A 155 7.38 -1.54 3.55
C VAL A 155 8.58 -1.30 4.47
N TYR A 156 8.32 -0.98 5.74
CA TYR A 156 9.32 -0.95 6.81
C TYR A 156 9.26 -2.24 7.61
N ASP A 157 10.41 -2.82 7.89
CA ASP A 157 10.55 -3.98 8.77
C ASP A 157 11.25 -3.58 10.07
N PRO A 158 10.54 -3.57 11.21
CA PRO A 158 11.15 -3.24 12.49
C PRO A 158 12.16 -4.27 12.99
N ALA A 159 12.12 -5.51 12.49
CA ALA A 159 13.05 -6.57 12.92
C ALA A 159 14.45 -6.40 12.31
N SER A 160 14.55 -5.98 11.07
CA SER A 160 15.81 -5.68 10.39
C SER A 160 16.17 -4.19 10.38
N GLU A 161 15.25 -3.32 10.77
CA GLU A 161 15.34 -1.86 10.68
C GLU A 161 15.60 -1.36 9.24
N HIS A 162 15.08 -2.10 8.24
CA HIS A 162 15.18 -1.74 6.84
C HIS A 162 13.84 -1.29 6.24
N VAL A 163 13.94 -0.40 5.26
CA VAL A 163 12.85 -0.11 4.34
C VAL A 163 13.14 -0.80 3.02
N TYR A 164 12.20 -1.61 2.56
CA TYR A 164 12.22 -2.25 1.25
C TYR A 164 11.28 -1.51 0.32
N ALA A 165 11.72 -1.21 -0.89
CA ALA A 165 10.88 -0.54 -1.87
C ALA A 165 11.07 -1.09 -3.28
N ASN A 166 9.95 -1.39 -3.92
CA ASN A 166 9.91 -1.81 -5.31
C ASN A 166 10.25 -0.66 -6.23
N ILE A 167 11.19 -0.89 -7.15
CA ILE A 167 11.53 -0.01 -8.26
C ILE A 167 11.06 -0.67 -9.56
N GLN A 168 10.24 0.06 -10.31
CA GLN A 168 9.64 -0.47 -11.54
C GLN A 168 10.69 -0.76 -12.61
N LYS A 169 11.66 0.15 -12.77
CA LYS A 169 12.77 0.02 -13.72
C LYS A 169 13.98 0.81 -13.20
N PRO A 170 15.13 0.14 -12.97
CA PRO A 170 15.38 -1.30 -13.13
C PRO A 170 14.43 -2.12 -12.25
N ALA A 171 14.14 -3.38 -12.65
CA ALA A 171 13.26 -4.26 -11.88
C ALA A 171 14.00 -4.80 -10.64
N GLU A 172 13.84 -4.13 -9.51
CA GLU A 172 14.56 -4.45 -8.27
C GLU A 172 13.80 -3.96 -7.03
N ILE A 173 14.18 -4.51 -5.88
CA ILE A 173 13.80 -3.97 -4.57
C ILE A 173 15.03 -3.29 -3.99
N VAL A 174 14.97 -2.00 -3.76
CA VAL A 174 16.02 -1.30 -3.00
C VAL A 174 15.85 -1.55 -1.51
N VAL A 175 16.98 -1.71 -0.81
CA VAL A 175 17.03 -1.88 0.65
C VAL A 175 17.69 -0.66 1.25
N LEU A 176 16.94 0.07 2.07
CA LEU A 176 17.40 1.26 2.77
C LEU A 176 17.55 0.94 4.26
N ASP A 177 18.72 1.16 4.80
CA ASP A 177 18.97 1.13 6.24
C ASP A 177 18.34 2.38 6.88
N ALA A 178 17.30 2.17 7.70
CA ALA A 178 16.52 3.27 8.26
C ALA A 178 17.27 4.09 9.32
N PRO A 179 18.11 3.53 10.19
CA PRO A 179 19.01 4.25 11.08
C PRO A 179 19.96 5.24 10.39
N VAL A 180 20.64 4.79 9.34
CA VAL A 180 21.67 5.62 8.68
C VAL A 180 21.17 6.36 7.46
N LEU A 181 19.93 6.12 7.03
CA LEU A 181 19.26 6.77 5.90
C LEU A 181 20.02 6.59 4.57
N GLN A 182 20.50 5.37 4.32
CA GLN A 182 21.26 5.04 3.12
C GLN A 182 20.73 3.77 2.45
N ILE A 183 20.70 3.75 1.12
CA ILE A 183 20.47 2.53 0.35
C ILE A 183 21.75 1.68 0.43
N THR A 184 21.62 0.48 0.98
CA THR A 184 22.75 -0.43 1.24
C THR A 184 22.85 -1.56 0.22
N SER A 185 21.73 -1.93 -0.39
CA SER A 185 21.69 -2.99 -1.40
C SER A 185 20.45 -2.89 -2.29
N ALA A 186 20.41 -3.72 -3.34
CA ALA A 186 19.25 -3.89 -4.20
C ALA A 186 19.12 -5.36 -4.62
N PHE A 187 17.90 -5.89 -4.59
CA PHE A 187 17.58 -7.26 -4.98
C PHE A 187 16.93 -7.28 -6.36
N LYS A 188 17.57 -7.92 -7.33
CA LYS A 188 17.02 -8.05 -8.68
C LYS A 188 15.77 -8.90 -8.70
N ILE A 189 14.73 -8.45 -9.37
CA ILE A 189 13.50 -9.18 -9.60
C ILE A 189 13.51 -9.76 -11.01
N PRO A 190 13.25 -11.07 -11.18
CA PRO A 190 13.33 -11.74 -12.49
C PRO A 190 12.13 -11.42 -13.42
N PHE A 191 11.17 -10.61 -12.95
CA PHE A 191 9.99 -10.18 -13.70
C PHE A 191 9.95 -8.67 -13.83
N ALA A 192 9.33 -8.19 -14.91
CA ALA A 192 9.20 -6.75 -15.16
C ALA A 192 8.25 -6.09 -14.15
N GLY A 193 8.55 -4.83 -13.79
CA GLY A 193 7.64 -3.96 -13.08
C GLY A 193 7.29 -4.41 -11.66
N PRO A 194 8.25 -4.57 -10.72
CA PRO A 194 7.94 -4.70 -9.31
C PRO A 194 6.93 -3.66 -8.86
N HIS A 195 5.78 -4.08 -8.28
CA HIS A 195 4.66 -3.21 -7.94
C HIS A 195 4.27 -3.31 -6.47
N GLY A 196 3.38 -4.25 -6.09
CA GLY A 196 3.02 -4.49 -4.72
C GLY A 196 4.13 -5.20 -3.93
N LEU A 197 4.25 -4.89 -2.65
CA LEU A 197 5.26 -5.48 -1.77
C LEU A 197 4.67 -5.78 -0.39
N ALA A 198 4.88 -6.99 0.10
CA ALA A 198 4.53 -7.38 1.46
C ALA A 198 5.70 -8.10 2.14
N ILE A 199 5.69 -8.10 3.47
CA ILE A 199 6.67 -8.81 4.29
C ILE A 199 5.98 -9.78 5.23
N ALA A 200 6.53 -10.98 5.38
CA ALA A 200 6.07 -12.00 6.30
C ALA A 200 7.27 -12.77 6.88
N GLY A 201 7.62 -12.47 8.12
CA GLY A 201 8.81 -13.04 8.76
C GLY A 201 10.09 -12.74 7.97
N GLU A 202 10.78 -13.77 7.52
CA GLU A 202 12.02 -13.65 6.75
C GLU A 202 11.81 -13.60 5.22
N ARG A 203 10.57 -13.39 4.77
CA ARG A 203 10.21 -13.35 3.36
C ARG A 203 9.69 -12.01 2.91
N LEU A 204 10.12 -11.58 1.73
CA LEU A 204 9.50 -10.51 0.96
C LEU A 204 8.66 -11.14 -0.16
N PHE A 205 7.51 -10.54 -0.43
CA PHE A 205 6.61 -10.93 -1.52
C PHE A 205 6.43 -9.74 -2.44
N CYS A 206 7.00 -9.84 -3.63
CA CYS A 206 6.92 -8.83 -4.68
C CYS A 206 5.93 -9.27 -5.76
N ALA A 207 4.84 -8.56 -5.90
CA ALA A 207 3.93 -8.71 -7.03
C ALA A 207 4.45 -7.84 -8.18
N ALA A 208 4.71 -8.45 -9.35
CA ALA A 208 5.32 -7.79 -10.49
C ALA A 208 4.37 -7.72 -11.70
N ASP A 209 4.39 -6.60 -12.44
CA ASP A 209 3.56 -6.36 -13.65
C ASP A 209 3.77 -7.47 -14.72
N GLY A 210 4.88 -8.20 -14.66
CA GLY A 210 5.13 -9.40 -15.46
C GLY A 210 4.30 -10.62 -15.05
N GLU A 211 3.13 -10.41 -14.44
CA GLU A 211 2.14 -11.44 -14.07
C GLU A 211 2.68 -12.50 -13.11
N ALA A 212 3.48 -12.07 -12.14
CA ALA A 212 4.10 -12.97 -11.18
C ALA A 212 4.13 -12.41 -9.76
N LEU A 213 3.95 -13.29 -8.77
CA LEU A 213 4.36 -13.05 -7.40
C LEU A 213 5.70 -13.73 -7.17
N VAL A 214 6.69 -13.00 -6.68
CA VAL A 214 8.03 -13.48 -6.36
C VAL A 214 8.22 -13.48 -4.85
N ALA A 215 8.52 -14.62 -4.26
CA ALA A 215 8.94 -14.74 -2.87
C ALA A 215 10.48 -14.71 -2.78
N LEU A 216 11.02 -13.85 -1.93
CA LEU A 216 12.46 -13.70 -1.71
C LEU A 216 12.80 -13.83 -0.24
N HIS A 217 14.01 -14.25 0.05
CA HIS A 217 14.58 -14.15 1.39
C HIS A 217 14.87 -12.66 1.69
N ARG A 218 14.33 -12.15 2.79
CA ARG A 218 14.37 -10.73 3.17
C ARG A 218 15.78 -10.15 3.25
N ASP A 219 16.73 -10.89 3.82
CA ASP A 219 18.08 -10.35 4.08
C ASP A 219 19.03 -10.53 2.90
N THR A 220 18.81 -11.53 2.03
CA THR A 220 19.73 -11.85 0.93
C THR A 220 19.19 -11.52 -0.46
N GLY A 221 17.88 -11.31 -0.59
CA GLY A 221 17.21 -11.16 -1.88
C GLY A 221 17.18 -12.44 -2.74
N ALA A 222 17.57 -13.58 -2.17
CA ALA A 222 17.52 -14.85 -2.89
C ALA A 222 16.08 -15.25 -3.19
N VAL A 223 15.76 -15.56 -4.43
CA VAL A 223 14.43 -16.02 -4.85
C VAL A 223 14.15 -17.38 -4.24
N ILE A 224 13.07 -17.49 -3.48
CA ILE A 224 12.57 -18.71 -2.84
C ILE A 224 11.65 -19.47 -3.79
N GLY A 225 10.79 -18.74 -4.50
CA GLY A 225 9.83 -19.30 -5.43
C GLY A 225 8.98 -18.21 -6.10
N THR A 226 8.12 -18.65 -7.02
CA THR A 226 7.25 -17.76 -7.79
C THR A 226 5.86 -18.37 -7.95
N VAL A 227 4.85 -17.52 -8.08
CA VAL A 227 3.46 -17.90 -8.39
C VAL A 227 3.02 -17.10 -9.62
N ALA A 228 2.49 -17.76 -10.63
CA ALA A 228 1.89 -17.08 -11.78
C ALA A 228 0.58 -16.38 -11.36
N LEU A 229 0.40 -15.16 -11.81
CA LEU A 229 -0.80 -14.36 -11.57
C LEU A 229 -1.62 -14.25 -12.86
N PRO A 230 -2.95 -14.11 -12.79
CA PRO A 230 -3.81 -14.04 -13.97
C PRO A 230 -3.80 -12.69 -14.70
N GLY A 231 -2.92 -11.77 -14.33
CA GLY A 231 -2.75 -10.45 -14.92
C GLY A 231 -1.82 -9.57 -14.12
N GLU A 232 -1.71 -8.28 -14.49
CA GLU A 232 -0.86 -7.30 -13.81
C GLU A 232 -1.39 -7.00 -12.41
N PRO A 233 -0.60 -7.31 -11.34
CA PRO A 233 -0.98 -7.03 -9.97
C PRO A 233 -0.70 -5.59 -9.57
N ASP A 234 -1.38 -5.14 -8.50
CA ASP A 234 -1.07 -3.86 -7.88
C ASP A 234 -0.89 -4.06 -6.36
N VAL A 235 -1.95 -3.95 -5.58
CA VAL A 235 -1.89 -4.04 -4.11
C VAL A 235 -1.78 -5.48 -3.65
N ILE A 236 -0.88 -5.71 -2.69
CA ILE A 236 -0.75 -6.97 -1.98
C ILE A 236 -0.94 -6.75 -0.48
N MET A 237 -1.79 -7.57 0.16
CA MET A 237 -1.99 -7.59 1.61
C MET A 237 -1.64 -8.95 2.17
N HIS A 238 -1.06 -8.98 3.37
CA HIS A 238 -0.69 -10.21 4.08
C HIS A 238 -1.55 -10.41 5.34
N ASP A 239 -2.08 -11.61 5.52
CA ASP A 239 -2.69 -12.07 6.76
C ASP A 239 -1.77 -13.09 7.44
N PRO A 240 -1.06 -12.70 8.51
CA PRO A 240 -0.16 -13.60 9.22
C PRO A 240 -0.90 -14.71 9.98
N THR A 241 -2.19 -14.52 10.30
CA THR A 241 -2.97 -15.52 11.04
C THR A 241 -3.32 -16.72 10.19
N LEU A 242 -3.65 -16.46 8.91
CA LEU A 242 -4.03 -17.51 7.95
C LEU A 242 -2.87 -17.90 7.03
N ALA A 243 -1.71 -17.25 7.15
CA ALA A 243 -0.55 -17.40 6.25
C ALA A 243 -0.97 -17.20 4.78
N ARG A 244 -1.65 -16.05 4.49
CA ARG A 244 -2.22 -15.75 3.18
C ARG A 244 -1.80 -14.41 2.66
N LEU A 245 -1.66 -14.36 1.34
CA LEU A 245 -1.51 -13.13 0.58
C LEU A 245 -2.78 -12.91 -0.24
N TYR A 246 -3.26 -11.68 -0.25
CA TYR A 246 -4.34 -11.21 -1.12
C TYR A 246 -3.72 -10.27 -2.14
N VAL A 247 -3.80 -10.61 -3.42
CA VAL A 247 -3.20 -9.84 -4.52
C VAL A 247 -4.31 -9.31 -5.41
N ALA A 248 -4.44 -7.99 -5.47
CA ALA A 248 -5.39 -7.33 -6.36
C ALA A 248 -4.86 -7.28 -7.79
N ILE A 249 -5.69 -7.64 -8.76
CA ILE A 249 -5.35 -7.70 -10.18
C ILE A 249 -6.45 -6.99 -10.95
N GLY A 250 -6.16 -5.79 -11.44
CA GLY A 250 -7.13 -4.89 -12.05
C GLY A 250 -7.70 -5.41 -13.37
N SER A 251 -6.93 -6.15 -14.15
CA SER A 251 -7.39 -6.87 -15.34
C SER A 251 -6.93 -8.34 -15.22
N PRO A 252 -7.88 -9.29 -15.14
CA PRO A 252 -9.30 -9.28 -15.49
C PRO A 252 -10.28 -8.78 -14.40
N GLY A 253 -9.82 -8.26 -13.27
CA GLY A 253 -10.67 -7.84 -12.15
C GLY A 253 -10.90 -8.97 -11.16
N VAL A 254 -9.83 -9.35 -10.44
CA VAL A 254 -9.85 -10.44 -9.45
C VAL A 254 -8.93 -10.14 -8.26
N VAL A 255 -9.17 -10.86 -7.18
CA VAL A 255 -8.20 -10.99 -6.08
C VAL A 255 -7.72 -12.44 -6.05
N SER A 256 -6.41 -12.64 -6.19
CA SER A 256 -5.78 -13.94 -5.96
C SER A 256 -5.47 -14.12 -4.49
N VAL A 257 -5.93 -15.24 -3.91
CA VAL A 257 -5.60 -15.67 -2.54
C VAL A 257 -4.52 -16.73 -2.63
N ILE A 258 -3.37 -16.48 -2.03
CA ILE A 258 -2.17 -17.31 -2.16
C ILE A 258 -1.70 -17.75 -0.78
N ASP A 259 -1.36 -19.03 -0.64
CA ASP A 259 -0.67 -19.58 0.53
C ASP A 259 0.77 -19.05 0.56
N ASP A 260 1.15 -18.34 1.61
CA ASP A 260 2.46 -17.70 1.68
C ASP A 260 3.59 -18.68 1.99
N GLN A 261 3.28 -19.90 2.49
CA GLN A 261 4.26 -20.93 2.80
C GLN A 261 4.50 -21.86 1.60
N ARG A 262 3.40 -22.31 0.95
CA ARG A 262 3.46 -23.25 -0.16
C ARG A 262 3.66 -22.57 -1.51
N LEU A 263 3.40 -21.26 -1.59
CA LEU A 263 3.42 -20.50 -2.84
C LEU A 263 2.46 -21.09 -3.89
N GLU A 264 1.21 -21.34 -3.45
CA GLU A 264 0.14 -21.89 -4.28
C GLU A 264 -1.08 -20.97 -4.24
N THR A 265 -1.72 -20.79 -5.39
CA THR A 265 -3.00 -20.09 -5.47
C THR A 265 -4.10 -20.95 -4.87
N LEU A 266 -4.69 -20.49 -3.77
CA LEU A 266 -5.80 -21.17 -3.09
C LEU A 266 -7.14 -20.86 -3.73
N GLN A 267 -7.31 -19.61 -4.20
CA GLN A 267 -8.55 -19.11 -4.77
C GLN A 267 -8.31 -17.89 -5.63
N THR A 268 -9.19 -17.68 -6.61
CA THR A 268 -9.34 -16.43 -7.35
C THR A 268 -10.77 -15.93 -7.16
N ALA A 269 -10.92 -14.79 -6.48
CA ALA A 269 -12.21 -14.16 -6.20
C ALA A 269 -12.49 -13.05 -7.22
N SER A 270 -13.65 -13.07 -7.88
CA SER A 270 -14.01 -12.07 -8.88
C SER A 270 -14.35 -10.73 -8.24
N THR A 271 -13.87 -9.66 -8.86
CA THR A 271 -14.21 -8.25 -8.58
C THR A 271 -14.77 -7.59 -9.84
N GLU A 272 -14.40 -6.36 -10.14
CA GLU A 272 -14.68 -5.76 -11.46
C GLU A 272 -13.38 -5.35 -12.15
N SER A 273 -13.42 -5.18 -13.46
CA SER A 273 -12.27 -4.67 -14.22
C SER A 273 -11.86 -3.29 -13.71
N GLY A 274 -10.55 -3.11 -13.49
CA GLY A 274 -9.98 -1.91 -12.90
C GLY A 274 -9.88 -1.92 -11.37
N ALA A 275 -10.44 -2.93 -10.68
CA ALA A 275 -10.33 -3.06 -9.22
C ALA A 275 -8.93 -3.55 -8.82
N HIS A 276 -8.02 -2.61 -8.62
CA HIS A 276 -6.61 -2.88 -8.27
C HIS A 276 -6.26 -2.51 -6.83
N THR A 277 -7.19 -1.90 -6.10
CA THR A 277 -7.01 -1.46 -4.71
C THR A 277 -7.80 -2.35 -3.78
N ILE A 278 -7.13 -2.86 -2.74
CA ILE A 278 -7.74 -3.64 -1.66
C ILE A 278 -7.29 -3.11 -0.30
N GLY A 279 -8.14 -3.31 0.71
CA GLY A 279 -7.81 -3.11 2.12
C GLY A 279 -8.15 -4.37 2.91
N TRP A 280 -7.35 -4.71 3.91
CA TRP A 280 -7.53 -5.89 4.74
C TRP A 280 -7.71 -5.52 6.21
N ASN A 281 -8.81 -5.97 6.83
CA ASN A 281 -9.00 -5.88 8.26
C ASN A 281 -8.78 -7.26 8.91
N PRO A 282 -7.66 -7.47 9.60
CA PRO A 282 -7.33 -8.77 10.20
C PRO A 282 -8.21 -9.13 11.39
N GLU A 283 -8.80 -8.15 12.09
CA GLU A 283 -9.66 -8.39 13.26
C GLU A 283 -11.00 -9.01 12.87
N THR A 284 -11.60 -8.51 11.80
CA THR A 284 -12.86 -9.02 11.28
C THR A 284 -12.68 -10.04 10.15
N ARG A 285 -11.44 -10.27 9.69
CA ARG A 285 -11.09 -11.09 8.52
C ARG A 285 -11.88 -10.68 7.28
N THR A 286 -11.91 -9.38 7.04
CA THR A 286 -12.68 -8.77 5.95
C THR A 286 -11.73 -8.09 4.96
N LEU A 287 -11.89 -8.45 3.69
CA LEU A 287 -11.23 -7.80 2.56
C LEU A 287 -12.22 -6.84 1.89
N TYR A 288 -11.74 -5.64 1.63
CA TYR A 288 -12.45 -4.62 0.86
C TYR A 288 -11.77 -4.47 -0.49
N ALA A 289 -12.48 -4.74 -1.59
CA ALA A 289 -11.97 -4.49 -2.95
C ALA A 289 -12.68 -3.27 -3.52
N PHE A 290 -11.91 -2.23 -3.84
CA PHE A 290 -12.46 -0.96 -4.33
C PHE A 290 -12.74 -1.05 -5.82
N LEU A 291 -13.96 -0.69 -6.19
CA LEU A 291 -14.57 -0.88 -7.50
C LEU A 291 -14.72 0.47 -8.20
N PRO A 292 -13.80 0.84 -9.11
CA PRO A 292 -13.81 2.17 -9.71
C PRO A 292 -15.01 2.45 -10.61
N ALA A 293 -15.52 1.45 -11.35
CA ALA A 293 -16.69 1.62 -12.21
C ALA A 293 -18.00 1.67 -11.41
N SER A 294 -18.09 0.89 -10.33
CA SER A 294 -19.28 0.82 -9.46
C SER A 294 -19.31 1.90 -8.38
N SER A 295 -18.23 2.69 -8.22
CA SER A 295 -18.06 3.69 -7.16
C SER A 295 -18.38 3.12 -5.77
N GLY A 296 -17.56 2.16 -5.31
CA GLY A 296 -17.80 1.52 -4.03
C GLY A 296 -16.76 0.46 -3.67
N ALA A 297 -17.03 -0.27 -2.61
CA ALA A 297 -16.21 -1.39 -2.18
C ALA A 297 -17.03 -2.69 -2.11
N ALA A 298 -16.56 -3.74 -2.77
CA ALA A 298 -17.04 -5.09 -2.53
C ALA A 298 -16.43 -5.60 -1.22
N VAL A 299 -17.29 -6.15 -0.36
CA VAL A 299 -16.90 -6.69 0.95
C VAL A 299 -16.82 -8.20 0.86
N PHE A 300 -15.66 -8.75 1.20
CA PHE A 300 -15.44 -10.19 1.25
C PHE A 300 -15.07 -10.60 2.67
N ALA A 301 -15.59 -11.74 3.11
CA ALA A 301 -15.23 -12.35 4.40
C ALA A 301 -14.59 -13.72 4.18
N GLU A 302 -13.60 -14.05 5.01
CA GLU A 302 -13.03 -15.39 5.11
C GLU A 302 -14.01 -16.31 5.89
N GLN A 303 -14.54 -17.35 5.24
CA GLN A 303 -15.51 -18.32 5.79
C GLN A 303 -15.00 -19.76 5.70
#